data_102225f8e40f7db8296cda17a6e5bff7
#
_entry.id   102225f8e40f7db8296cda17a6e5bff7
#
_cell.length_a   1.000
_cell.length_b   1.000
_cell.length_c   1.000
_cell.angle_alpha   90.00
_cell.angle_beta   90.00
_cell.angle_gamma   90.00
#
_symmetry.space_group_name_H-M   'P 1'
#
loop_
_entity.id
_entity.type
_entity.pdbx_description
1 polymer ?
#
loop_
_entity_poly.entity_id
_entity_poly.type
_entity_poly.pdbx_seq_one_letter_code
_entity_poly.pdbx_strand_id
1 'polypeptide(L)'
;MADGKINRPYGGVLLLGIFLTPLLSLGHDYADGIITAKYFRFAEVVGIGLLLTWMVAWKRNFQFCFRWVDVGVVLFALYGVGSFLLNDFRGETQTLLLILLVGLYFVCRGLGGWKVSQRLLFTFVLLLAGSIEAIWGFLQVYGWADQYHSLYRLTGSFFNPGPYSGFLAVILPVALHTLLGPKPLCRVDKIVYGLGVICLVSIILVLPAGMSRSAWVAAGAGCGVVVWRQKRSREYVRRGIGRIGRGWKRCWLGGILLLGLSIGGGLYLLKKDSADGRLLVWKMDLAVMRSQPWLLSLIHISEPTRQEAIS
;
A
#
# COMPACT_ATOMS: atom_id res chain seq x y z
N MET A 1 32.59 18.06 -14.83
CA MET A 1 32.14 16.68 -15.03
C MET A 1 30.62 16.70 -15.16
N ALA A 2 30.11 16.53 -16.36
CA ALA A 2 28.67 16.60 -16.64
C ALA A 2 28.00 15.34 -16.13
N ASP A 3 27.18 15.50 -15.08
CA ASP A 3 26.32 14.46 -14.56
C ASP A 3 25.35 14.04 -15.67
N GLY A 4 25.69 12.98 -16.38
CA GLY A 4 24.85 12.36 -17.39
C GLY A 4 23.60 11.75 -16.74
N LYS A 5 22.63 12.62 -16.33
CA LYS A 5 21.32 12.17 -15.82
C LYS A 5 20.65 11.34 -16.90
N ILE A 6 20.79 10.04 -16.74
CA ILE A 6 20.21 9.02 -17.60
C ILE A 6 18.71 9.25 -17.69
N ASN A 7 18.23 9.62 -18.87
CA ASN A 7 16.81 9.71 -19.14
C ASN A 7 16.27 8.27 -19.24
N ARG A 8 15.53 7.82 -18.24
CA ARG A 8 14.95 6.47 -18.18
C ARG A 8 13.43 6.58 -18.39
N PRO A 9 12.96 6.71 -19.66
CA PRO A 9 11.53 6.92 -19.95
C PRO A 9 10.67 5.72 -19.52
N TYR A 10 11.23 4.51 -19.55
CA TYR A 10 10.49 3.29 -19.22
C TYR A 10 10.06 3.20 -17.73
N GLY A 11 10.71 3.93 -16.83
CA GLY A 11 10.34 3.91 -15.41
C GLY A 11 8.91 4.37 -15.15
N GLY A 12 8.46 5.41 -15.89
CA GLY A 12 7.08 5.87 -15.82
C GLY A 12 6.08 4.84 -16.34
N VAL A 13 6.39 4.19 -17.45
CA VAL A 13 5.54 3.15 -18.06
C VAL A 13 5.41 1.94 -17.13
N LEU A 14 6.51 1.51 -16.51
CA LEU A 14 6.52 0.40 -15.58
C LEU A 14 5.69 0.69 -14.33
N LEU A 15 5.84 1.89 -13.76
CA LEU A 15 5.04 2.31 -12.62
C LEU A 15 3.57 2.40 -12.97
N LEU A 16 3.24 2.89 -14.16
CA LEU A 16 1.88 2.90 -14.67
C LEU A 16 1.30 1.48 -14.74
N GLY A 17 2.07 0.52 -15.27
CA GLY A 17 1.70 -0.88 -15.29
C GLY A 17 1.40 -1.44 -13.89
N ILE A 18 2.31 -1.22 -12.93
CA ILE A 18 2.15 -1.70 -11.55
C ILE A 18 0.88 -1.14 -10.88
N PHE A 19 0.63 0.17 -11.00
CA PHE A 19 -0.53 0.79 -10.36
C PHE A 19 -1.84 0.55 -11.09
N LEU A 20 -1.83 0.29 -12.39
CA LEU A 20 -3.02 -0.12 -13.15
C LEU A 20 -3.32 -1.62 -13.06
N THR A 21 -2.37 -2.43 -12.58
CA THR A 21 -2.56 -3.88 -12.41
C THR A 21 -3.86 -4.23 -11.66
N PRO A 22 -4.21 -3.60 -10.53
CA PRO A 22 -5.47 -3.89 -9.84
C PRO A 22 -6.71 -3.60 -10.68
N LEU A 23 -6.65 -2.60 -11.57
CA LEU A 23 -7.76 -2.19 -12.44
C LEU A 23 -7.90 -3.07 -13.68
N LEU A 24 -6.77 -3.53 -14.23
CA LEU A 24 -6.73 -4.29 -15.48
C LEU A 24 -7.05 -5.77 -15.32
N SER A 25 -7.00 -6.29 -14.10
CA SER A 25 -7.17 -7.72 -13.82
C SER A 25 -8.54 -8.02 -13.25
N LEU A 26 -9.54 -8.07 -14.10
CA LEU A 26 -10.90 -8.52 -13.79
C LEU A 26 -11.01 -9.96 -14.26
N GLY A 27 -10.82 -10.92 -13.36
CA GLY A 27 -11.13 -12.32 -13.62
C GLY A 27 -12.63 -12.54 -13.43
N HIS A 28 -13.34 -12.93 -14.48
CA HIS A 28 -14.80 -13.06 -14.44
C HIS A 28 -15.28 -14.41 -13.93
N ASP A 29 -14.48 -15.47 -14.02
CA ASP A 29 -15.01 -16.83 -13.95
C ASP A 29 -14.82 -17.57 -12.62
N TYR A 30 -13.97 -17.08 -11.69
CA TYR A 30 -13.68 -17.74 -10.42
C TYR A 30 -13.47 -16.75 -9.29
N ALA A 31 -13.90 -17.09 -8.07
CA ALA A 31 -13.57 -16.33 -6.87
C ALA A 31 -12.04 -16.16 -6.70
N ASP A 32 -11.29 -17.22 -6.98
CA ASP A 32 -9.83 -17.21 -7.00
C ASP A 32 -9.23 -16.56 -8.27
N GLY A 33 -10.00 -16.41 -9.34
CA GLY A 33 -9.58 -15.88 -10.63
C GLY A 33 -9.09 -14.44 -10.56
N ILE A 34 -9.75 -13.60 -9.75
CA ILE A 34 -9.36 -12.19 -9.56
C ILE A 34 -7.97 -12.10 -8.90
N ILE A 35 -7.74 -12.88 -7.85
CA ILE A 35 -6.46 -12.89 -7.13
C ILE A 35 -5.37 -13.41 -8.05
N THR A 36 -5.61 -14.52 -8.72
CA THR A 36 -4.69 -15.17 -9.65
C THR A 36 -4.38 -14.25 -10.83
N ALA A 37 -5.39 -13.61 -11.44
CA ALA A 37 -5.19 -12.67 -12.55
C ALA A 37 -4.33 -11.47 -12.13
N LYS A 38 -4.58 -10.88 -10.97
CA LYS A 38 -3.75 -9.78 -10.44
C LYS A 38 -2.31 -10.22 -10.17
N TYR A 39 -2.14 -11.45 -9.72
CA TYR A 39 -0.83 -12.04 -9.47
C TYR A 39 -0.02 -12.20 -10.77
N PHE A 40 -0.62 -12.75 -11.81
CA PHE A 40 0.02 -12.89 -13.12
C PHE A 40 0.37 -11.54 -13.72
N ARG A 41 -0.54 -10.56 -13.69
CA ARG A 41 -0.25 -9.20 -14.16
C ARG A 41 0.89 -8.53 -13.38
N PHE A 42 0.93 -8.73 -12.09
CA PHE A 42 2.03 -8.23 -11.27
C PHE A 42 3.37 -8.89 -11.67
N ALA A 43 3.37 -10.20 -11.86
CA ALA A 43 4.55 -10.95 -12.31
C ALA A 43 5.04 -10.48 -13.70
N GLU A 44 4.12 -10.28 -14.67
CA GLU A 44 4.42 -9.75 -15.99
C GLU A 44 5.10 -8.39 -15.91
N VAL A 45 4.52 -7.46 -15.13
CA VAL A 45 5.06 -6.10 -14.98
C VAL A 45 6.44 -6.10 -14.33
N VAL A 46 6.62 -6.91 -13.28
CA VAL A 46 7.93 -7.05 -12.61
C VAL A 46 8.94 -7.71 -13.55
N GLY A 47 8.56 -8.76 -14.29
CA GLY A 47 9.41 -9.43 -15.27
C GLY A 47 9.88 -8.50 -16.37
N ILE A 48 8.95 -7.76 -16.99
CA ILE A 48 9.28 -6.74 -18.00
C ILE A 48 10.21 -5.67 -17.40
N GLY A 49 9.95 -5.23 -16.20
CA GLY A 49 10.77 -4.27 -15.48
C GLY A 49 12.21 -4.74 -15.25
N LEU A 50 12.39 -5.98 -14.85
CA LEU A 50 13.70 -6.61 -14.68
C LEU A 50 14.44 -6.70 -16.01
N LEU A 51 13.77 -7.15 -17.08
CA LEU A 51 14.34 -7.22 -18.43
C LEU A 51 14.80 -5.85 -18.93
N LEU A 52 13.96 -4.83 -18.80
CA LEU A 52 14.30 -3.45 -19.20
C LEU A 52 15.47 -2.91 -18.36
N THR A 53 15.49 -3.18 -17.06
CA THR A 53 16.59 -2.77 -16.19
C THR A 53 17.89 -3.45 -16.59
N TRP A 54 17.84 -4.76 -16.86
CA TRP A 54 18.98 -5.53 -17.33
C TRP A 54 19.50 -5.04 -18.70
N MET A 55 18.62 -4.83 -19.68
CA MET A 55 18.99 -4.31 -21.01
C MET A 55 19.69 -2.94 -20.93
N VAL A 56 19.21 -2.05 -20.05
CA VAL A 56 19.85 -0.74 -19.85
C VAL A 56 21.17 -0.87 -19.13
N ALA A 57 21.28 -1.76 -18.15
CA ALA A 57 22.54 -2.05 -17.46
C ALA A 57 23.58 -2.59 -18.42
N TRP A 58 23.21 -3.54 -19.30
CA TRP A 58 24.08 -4.11 -20.33
C TRP A 58 24.62 -3.06 -21.30
N LYS A 59 23.74 -2.24 -21.89
CA LYS A 59 24.14 -1.23 -22.90
C LYS A 59 25.00 -0.10 -22.35
N ARG A 60 24.99 0.16 -21.04
CA ARG A 60 25.59 1.36 -20.45
C ARG A 60 26.69 1.08 -19.43
N ASN A 61 27.18 -0.15 -19.31
CA ASN A 61 28.14 -0.54 -18.27
C ASN A 61 27.75 0.01 -16.89
N PHE A 62 26.47 -0.17 -16.53
CA PHE A 62 25.92 0.38 -15.31
C PHE A 62 26.53 -0.32 -14.11
N GLN A 63 27.30 0.40 -13.31
CA GLN A 63 27.81 -0.10 -12.04
C GLN A 63 26.70 -0.01 -10.99
N PHE A 64 26.21 -1.17 -10.54
CA PHE A 64 25.27 -1.27 -9.45
C PHE A 64 26.01 -1.14 -8.13
N CYS A 65 25.85 -0.01 -7.44
CA CYS A 65 26.44 0.18 -6.12
C CYS A 65 25.58 -0.51 -5.06
N PHE A 66 26.00 -1.65 -4.56
CA PHE A 66 25.36 -2.37 -3.47
C PHE A 66 25.45 -1.60 -2.15
N ARG A 67 24.33 -1.50 -1.45
CA ARG A 67 24.21 -0.92 -0.11
C ARG A 67 23.84 -2.01 0.88
N TRP A 68 24.08 -1.76 2.18
CA TRP A 68 23.72 -2.72 3.25
C TRP A 68 22.25 -3.16 3.21
N VAL A 69 21.35 -2.27 2.80
CA VAL A 69 19.93 -2.60 2.62
C VAL A 69 19.73 -3.64 1.51
N ASP A 70 20.47 -3.53 0.40
CA ASP A 70 20.38 -4.48 -0.72
C ASP A 70 20.83 -5.88 -0.27
N VAL A 71 21.89 -5.93 0.54
CA VAL A 71 22.37 -7.19 1.15
C VAL A 71 21.30 -7.78 2.07
N GLY A 72 20.68 -6.98 2.93
CA GLY A 72 19.58 -7.41 3.80
C GLY A 72 18.39 -7.98 3.02
N VAL A 73 18.00 -7.33 1.92
CA VAL A 73 16.92 -7.81 1.03
C VAL A 73 17.27 -9.15 0.39
N VAL A 74 18.52 -9.31 -0.10
CA VAL A 74 18.98 -10.58 -0.68
C VAL A 74 19.02 -11.68 0.36
N LEU A 75 19.56 -11.42 1.55
CA LEU A 75 19.60 -12.40 2.63
C LEU A 75 18.20 -12.83 3.06
N PHE A 76 17.26 -11.90 3.14
CA PHE A 76 15.86 -12.21 3.44
C PHE A 76 15.21 -13.07 2.34
N ALA A 77 15.51 -12.78 1.07
CA ALA A 77 15.04 -13.59 -0.05
C ALA A 77 15.62 -15.02 -0.01
N LEU A 78 16.91 -15.12 0.25
CA LEU A 78 17.61 -16.43 0.37
C LEU A 78 17.05 -17.23 1.55
N TYR A 79 16.78 -16.59 2.68
CA TYR A 79 16.12 -17.23 3.81
C TYR A 79 14.71 -17.74 3.44
N GLY A 80 13.90 -16.94 2.75
CA GLY A 80 12.56 -17.34 2.33
C GLY A 80 12.57 -18.51 1.36
N VAL A 81 13.46 -18.49 0.36
CA VAL A 81 13.63 -19.59 -0.59
C VAL A 81 14.19 -20.83 0.12
N GLY A 82 15.17 -20.68 1.00
CA GLY A 82 15.71 -21.78 1.80
C GLY A 82 14.65 -22.43 2.68
N SER A 83 13.83 -21.62 3.34
CA SER A 83 12.69 -22.11 4.13
C SER A 83 11.70 -22.90 3.28
N PHE A 84 11.39 -22.44 2.06
CA PHE A 84 10.52 -23.15 1.12
C PHE A 84 11.07 -24.51 0.72
N LEU A 85 12.37 -24.59 0.40
CA LEU A 85 13.04 -25.85 0.04
C LEU A 85 13.08 -26.84 1.21
N LEU A 86 13.30 -26.34 2.44
CA LEU A 86 13.39 -27.18 3.64
C LEU A 86 12.02 -27.64 4.16
N ASN A 87 10.93 -27.02 3.73
CA ASN A 87 9.56 -27.35 4.11
C ASN A 87 8.79 -28.08 2.98
N ASP A 88 9.44 -28.98 2.26
CA ASP A 88 8.83 -29.81 1.22
C ASP A 88 8.06 -29.02 0.16
N PHE A 89 8.59 -27.88 -0.26
CA PHE A 89 8.00 -26.98 -1.27
C PHE A 89 6.61 -26.44 -0.90
N ARG A 90 6.26 -26.41 0.38
CA ARG A 90 5.02 -25.79 0.83
C ARG A 90 5.16 -24.25 0.83
N GLY A 91 4.11 -23.54 0.41
CA GLY A 91 4.12 -22.09 0.34
C GLY A 91 4.62 -21.51 -0.98
N GLU A 92 4.37 -22.20 -2.07
CA GLU A 92 4.76 -21.79 -3.42
C GLU A 92 4.31 -20.35 -3.74
N THR A 93 3.04 -20.02 -3.50
CA THR A 93 2.47 -18.71 -3.79
C THR A 93 3.15 -17.58 -3.00
N GLN A 94 3.42 -17.82 -1.71
CA GLN A 94 4.07 -16.83 -0.83
C GLN A 94 5.54 -16.63 -1.22
N THR A 95 6.23 -17.70 -1.58
CA THR A 95 7.63 -17.66 -2.02
C THR A 95 7.74 -16.94 -3.37
N LEU A 96 6.83 -17.21 -4.30
CA LEU A 96 6.76 -16.50 -5.57
C LEU A 96 6.52 -15.01 -5.35
N LEU A 97 5.59 -14.64 -4.46
CA LEU A 97 5.34 -13.24 -4.10
C LEU A 97 6.60 -12.58 -3.53
N LEU A 98 7.31 -13.26 -2.65
CA LEU A 98 8.57 -12.75 -2.10
C LEU A 98 9.59 -12.47 -3.21
N ILE A 99 9.78 -13.39 -4.15
CA ILE A 99 10.68 -13.23 -5.29
C ILE A 99 10.26 -12.04 -6.15
N LEU A 100 8.96 -11.89 -6.43
CA LEU A 100 8.43 -10.77 -7.21
C LEU A 100 8.63 -9.43 -6.49
N LEU A 101 8.42 -9.36 -5.19
CA LEU A 101 8.65 -8.15 -4.39
C LEU A 101 10.14 -7.76 -4.36
N VAL A 102 11.02 -8.74 -4.24
CA VAL A 102 12.48 -8.51 -4.34
C VAL A 102 12.86 -8.05 -5.74
N GLY A 103 12.29 -8.65 -6.78
CA GLY A 103 12.43 -8.20 -8.17
C GLY A 103 12.00 -6.74 -8.35
N LEU A 104 10.81 -6.39 -7.85
CA LEU A 104 10.30 -5.01 -7.85
C LEU A 104 11.24 -4.04 -7.12
N TYR A 105 11.78 -4.45 -5.96
CA TYR A 105 12.76 -3.65 -5.22
C TYR A 105 13.98 -3.31 -6.11
N PHE A 106 14.56 -4.30 -6.80
CA PHE A 106 15.72 -4.08 -7.67
C PHE A 106 15.36 -3.28 -8.92
N VAL A 107 14.16 -3.43 -9.48
CA VAL A 107 13.66 -2.56 -10.56
C VAL A 107 13.60 -1.10 -10.07
N CYS A 108 13.00 -0.84 -8.93
CA CYS A 108 12.91 0.50 -8.34
C CYS A 108 14.30 1.08 -8.05
N ARG A 109 15.22 0.28 -7.52
CA ARG A 109 16.63 0.65 -7.30
C ARG A 109 17.35 0.98 -8.62
N GLY A 110 17.12 0.19 -9.66
CA GLY A 110 17.70 0.40 -10.99
C GLY A 110 17.18 1.66 -11.69
N LEU A 111 15.98 2.16 -11.37
CA LEU A 111 15.42 3.37 -11.96
C LEU A 111 16.21 4.65 -11.64
N GLY A 112 16.97 4.67 -10.53
CA GLY A 112 17.78 5.81 -10.10
C GLY A 112 16.96 7.01 -9.64
N GLY A 113 17.62 8.17 -9.54
CA GLY A 113 16.99 9.41 -9.07
C GLY A 113 15.81 9.87 -9.95
N TRP A 114 14.65 10.07 -9.34
CA TRP A 114 13.43 10.47 -10.03
C TRP A 114 13.50 11.93 -10.47
N LYS A 115 13.31 12.18 -11.76
CA LYS A 115 13.11 13.54 -12.28
C LYS A 115 11.75 14.08 -11.85
N VAL A 116 11.57 15.39 -11.87
CA VAL A 116 10.31 16.06 -11.54
C VAL A 116 9.16 15.51 -12.38
N SER A 117 9.37 15.34 -13.69
CA SER A 117 8.38 14.79 -14.63
C SER A 117 7.95 13.35 -14.29
N GLN A 118 8.87 12.52 -13.83
CA GLN A 118 8.57 11.14 -13.43
C GLN A 118 7.75 11.10 -12.12
N ARG A 119 8.07 11.98 -11.17
CA ARG A 119 7.28 12.13 -9.93
C ARG A 119 5.86 12.59 -10.23
N LEU A 120 5.72 13.54 -11.15
CA LEU A 120 4.42 14.06 -11.55
C LEU A 120 3.58 12.98 -12.23
N LEU A 121 4.18 12.22 -13.17
CA LEU A 121 3.52 11.09 -13.82
C LEU A 121 3.10 10.02 -12.81
N PHE A 122 3.98 9.66 -11.87
CA PHE A 122 3.66 8.69 -10.82
C PHE A 122 2.50 9.16 -9.94
N THR A 123 2.52 10.43 -9.52
CA THR A 123 1.43 11.03 -8.75
C THR A 123 0.13 10.99 -9.54
N PHE A 124 0.16 11.37 -10.81
CA PHE A 124 -1.02 11.34 -11.69
C PHE A 124 -1.62 9.94 -11.80
N VAL A 125 -0.78 8.91 -12.04
CA VAL A 125 -1.23 7.51 -12.16
C VAL A 125 -1.83 7.00 -10.85
N LEU A 126 -1.20 7.30 -9.72
CA LEU A 126 -1.73 6.93 -8.40
C LEU A 126 -3.10 7.56 -8.14
N LEU A 127 -3.23 8.86 -8.39
CA LEU A 127 -4.48 9.58 -8.17
C LEU A 127 -5.57 9.08 -9.12
N LEU A 128 -5.22 8.78 -10.37
CA LEU A 128 -6.15 8.22 -11.35
C LEU A 128 -6.65 6.84 -10.89
N ALA A 129 -5.73 5.93 -10.54
CA ALA A 129 -6.09 4.60 -10.06
C ALA A 129 -6.95 4.68 -8.79
N GLY A 130 -6.57 5.54 -7.83
CA GLY A 130 -7.36 5.74 -6.61
C GLY A 130 -8.73 6.33 -6.86
N SER A 131 -8.87 7.25 -7.81
CA SER A 131 -10.16 7.84 -8.19
C SER A 131 -11.07 6.79 -8.83
N ILE A 132 -10.56 6.00 -9.77
CA ILE A 132 -11.33 4.95 -10.44
C ILE A 132 -11.81 3.92 -9.42
N GLU A 133 -10.92 3.42 -8.58
CA GLU A 133 -11.28 2.45 -7.54
C GLU A 133 -12.28 3.01 -6.52
N ALA A 134 -12.10 4.26 -6.09
CA ALA A 134 -13.00 4.86 -5.13
C ALA A 134 -14.40 5.11 -5.73
N ILE A 135 -14.47 5.58 -6.98
CA ILE A 135 -15.74 5.77 -7.69
C ILE A 135 -16.42 4.42 -7.93
N TRP A 136 -15.66 3.41 -8.35
CA TRP A 136 -16.20 2.05 -8.54
C TRP A 136 -16.78 1.50 -7.23
N GLY A 137 -16.02 1.60 -6.13
CA GLY A 137 -16.53 1.18 -4.83
C GLY A 137 -17.77 1.97 -4.39
N PHE A 138 -17.85 3.25 -4.69
CA PHE A 138 -19.03 4.06 -4.45
C PHE A 138 -20.24 3.50 -5.23
N LEU A 139 -20.08 3.20 -6.51
CA LEU A 139 -21.14 2.60 -7.35
C LEU A 139 -21.57 1.23 -6.80
N GLN A 140 -20.65 0.40 -6.29
CA GLN A 140 -20.97 -0.88 -5.66
C GLN A 140 -21.80 -0.71 -4.37
N VAL A 141 -21.50 0.28 -3.53
CA VAL A 141 -22.27 0.55 -2.30
C VAL A 141 -23.73 0.86 -2.61
N TYR A 142 -23.98 1.61 -3.71
CA TYR A 142 -25.33 1.96 -4.14
C TYR A 142 -26.00 0.90 -5.03
N GLY A 143 -25.31 -0.19 -5.36
CA GLY A 143 -25.85 -1.26 -6.22
C GLY A 143 -25.88 -0.93 -7.70
N TRP A 144 -25.10 0.07 -8.15
CA TRP A 144 -24.98 0.47 -9.56
C TRP A 144 -23.83 -0.24 -10.29
N ALA A 145 -23.03 -1.00 -9.57
CA ALA A 145 -21.97 -1.84 -10.13
C ALA A 145 -21.96 -3.20 -9.44
N ASP A 146 -21.55 -4.23 -10.18
CA ASP A 146 -21.50 -5.61 -9.70
C ASP A 146 -20.46 -5.77 -8.57
N GLN A 147 -20.79 -6.64 -7.63
CA GLN A 147 -19.94 -7.03 -6.52
C GLN A 147 -19.29 -8.38 -6.80
N TYR A 148 -18.02 -8.53 -6.41
CA TYR A 148 -17.29 -9.79 -6.64
C TYR A 148 -17.30 -10.74 -5.44
N HIS A 149 -18.02 -10.39 -4.37
CA HIS A 149 -18.08 -11.21 -3.16
C HIS A 149 -19.53 -11.34 -2.66
N SER A 150 -19.92 -12.56 -2.28
CA SER A 150 -21.29 -12.85 -1.83
C SER A 150 -21.70 -12.11 -0.54
N LEU A 151 -20.74 -11.87 0.36
CA LEU A 151 -20.99 -11.25 1.67
C LEU A 151 -20.69 -9.75 1.73
N TYR A 152 -19.88 -9.22 0.82
CA TYR A 152 -19.41 -7.83 0.88
C TYR A 152 -19.83 -7.06 -0.36
N ARG A 153 -20.59 -5.98 -0.18
CA ARG A 153 -20.98 -5.09 -1.28
C ARG A 153 -19.82 -4.29 -1.84
N LEU A 154 -18.89 -3.87 -0.97
CA LEU A 154 -17.78 -2.99 -1.34
C LEU A 154 -16.49 -3.80 -1.47
N THR A 155 -16.03 -3.98 -2.67
CA THR A 155 -14.77 -4.66 -2.98
C THR A 155 -13.90 -3.91 -3.99
N GLY A 156 -14.45 -2.93 -4.71
CA GLY A 156 -13.78 -2.32 -5.86
C GLY A 156 -13.45 -3.39 -6.90
N SER A 157 -12.29 -3.30 -7.50
CA SER A 157 -11.74 -4.35 -8.36
C SER A 157 -11.07 -5.49 -7.58
N PHE A 158 -11.05 -5.42 -6.25
CA PHE A 158 -10.51 -6.45 -5.37
C PHE A 158 -11.62 -7.44 -4.97
N PHE A 159 -11.23 -8.64 -4.58
CA PHE A 159 -12.18 -9.64 -4.07
C PHE A 159 -12.64 -9.36 -2.63
N ASN A 160 -11.88 -8.59 -1.85
CA ASN A 160 -12.10 -8.39 -0.41
C ASN A 160 -12.01 -6.90 -0.04
N PRO A 161 -12.89 -6.38 0.84
CA PRO A 161 -12.86 -4.99 1.29
C PRO A 161 -11.57 -4.60 2.04
N GLY A 162 -10.84 -5.56 2.63
CA GLY A 162 -9.59 -5.31 3.33
C GLY A 162 -8.48 -4.76 2.42
N PRO A 163 -8.05 -5.50 1.39
CA PRO A 163 -7.09 -5.03 0.39
C PRO A 163 -7.56 -3.76 -0.34
N TYR A 164 -8.83 -3.66 -0.68
CA TYR A 164 -9.43 -2.46 -1.29
C TYR A 164 -9.22 -1.22 -0.42
N SER A 165 -9.64 -1.30 0.85
CA SER A 165 -9.47 -0.19 1.80
C SER A 165 -7.99 0.13 2.07
N GLY A 166 -7.13 -0.88 2.10
CA GLY A 166 -5.68 -0.71 2.23
C GLY A 166 -5.07 0.04 1.05
N PHE A 167 -5.49 -0.27 -0.17
CA PHE A 167 -5.07 0.43 -1.38
C PHE A 167 -5.46 1.92 -1.33
N LEU A 168 -6.72 2.22 -0.99
CA LEU A 168 -7.19 3.60 -0.86
C LEU A 168 -6.49 4.36 0.27
N ALA A 169 -6.19 3.69 1.38
CA ALA A 169 -5.50 4.28 2.52
C ALA A 169 -4.06 4.74 2.19
N VAL A 170 -3.39 4.06 1.25
CA VAL A 170 -2.06 4.47 0.76
C VAL A 170 -2.14 5.68 -0.17
N ILE A 171 -3.21 5.79 -0.96
CA ILE A 171 -3.38 6.87 -1.94
C ILE A 171 -3.87 8.16 -1.30
N LEU A 172 -4.70 8.09 -0.25
CA LEU A 172 -5.27 9.26 0.41
C LEU A 172 -4.22 10.30 0.86
N PRO A 173 -3.10 9.92 1.52
CA PRO A 173 -2.03 10.87 1.84
C PRO A 173 -1.38 11.51 0.61
N VAL A 174 -1.30 10.80 -0.52
CA VAL A 174 -0.75 11.35 -1.77
C VAL A 174 -1.68 12.41 -2.35
N ALA A 175 -3.00 12.15 -2.35
CA ALA A 175 -4.00 13.13 -2.76
C ALA A 175 -3.92 14.39 -1.87
N LEU A 176 -3.88 14.22 -0.55
CA LEU A 176 -3.73 15.33 0.39
C LEU A 176 -2.44 16.11 0.18
N HIS A 177 -1.31 15.41 -0.05
CA HIS A 177 -0.02 16.06 -0.33
C HIS A 177 -0.08 16.92 -1.59
N THR A 178 -0.76 16.44 -2.63
CA THR A 178 -0.93 17.18 -3.89
C THR A 178 -1.70 18.49 -3.66
N LEU A 179 -2.72 18.46 -2.82
CA LEU A 179 -3.55 19.65 -2.52
C LEU A 179 -2.86 20.65 -1.58
N LEU A 180 -2.06 20.15 -0.65
CA LEU A 180 -1.30 21.01 0.28
C LEU A 180 0.00 21.54 -0.33
N GLY A 181 0.36 21.08 -1.52
CA GLY A 181 1.54 21.50 -2.26
C GLY A 181 1.47 22.96 -2.77
N PRO A 182 2.46 23.39 -3.54
CA PRO A 182 2.45 24.71 -4.18
C PRO A 182 1.28 24.81 -5.16
N LYS A 183 0.79 26.04 -5.35
CA LYS A 183 -0.29 26.30 -6.32
C LYS A 183 0.11 25.85 -7.72
N PRO A 184 -0.80 25.22 -8.48
CA PRO A 184 -0.51 24.75 -9.82
C PRO A 184 -0.20 25.91 -10.78
N LEU A 185 0.96 25.87 -11.42
CA LEU A 185 1.43 26.92 -12.32
C LEU A 185 1.13 26.59 -13.78
N CYS A 186 1.35 25.36 -14.21
CA CYS A 186 1.12 24.93 -15.58
C CYS A 186 -0.20 24.14 -15.74
N ARG A 187 -0.59 23.87 -17.01
CA ARG A 187 -1.82 23.09 -17.30
C ARG A 187 -1.77 21.69 -16.69
N VAL A 188 -0.61 21.03 -16.76
CA VAL A 188 -0.44 19.67 -16.22
C VAL A 188 -0.61 19.66 -14.71
N ASP A 189 -0.02 20.64 -14.00
CA ASP A 189 -0.18 20.75 -12.54
C ASP A 189 -1.64 20.96 -12.16
N LYS A 190 -2.40 21.75 -12.95
CA LYS A 190 -3.84 21.97 -12.71
C LYS A 190 -4.64 20.69 -12.88
N ILE A 191 -4.31 19.84 -13.87
CA ILE A 191 -4.96 18.54 -14.09
C ILE A 191 -4.67 17.63 -12.89
N VAL A 192 -3.41 17.51 -12.46
CA VAL A 192 -3.01 16.67 -11.31
C VAL A 192 -3.67 17.17 -10.02
N TYR A 193 -3.76 18.50 -9.84
CA TYR A 193 -4.44 19.09 -8.69
C TYR A 193 -5.94 18.78 -8.70
N GLY A 194 -6.64 18.97 -9.83
CA GLY A 194 -8.06 18.64 -9.97
C GLY A 194 -8.35 17.15 -9.72
N LEU A 195 -7.50 16.27 -10.27
CA LEU A 195 -7.57 14.83 -10.01
C LEU A 195 -7.33 14.51 -8.52
N GLY A 196 -6.41 15.24 -7.87
CA GLY A 196 -6.18 15.14 -6.42
C GLY A 196 -7.42 15.49 -5.60
N VAL A 197 -8.19 16.52 -6.00
CA VAL A 197 -9.47 16.87 -5.35
C VAL A 197 -10.48 15.72 -5.51
N ILE A 198 -10.67 15.23 -6.74
CA ILE A 198 -11.59 14.14 -7.04
C ILE A 198 -11.21 12.90 -6.22
N CYS A 199 -9.94 12.53 -6.24
CA CYS A 199 -9.41 11.38 -5.52
C CYS A 199 -9.64 11.50 -4.01
N LEU A 200 -9.30 12.67 -3.42
CA LEU A 200 -9.48 12.89 -1.98
C LEU A 200 -10.95 12.77 -1.58
N VAL A 201 -11.83 13.45 -2.29
CA VAL A 201 -13.27 13.46 -1.97
C VAL A 201 -13.86 12.06 -2.13
N SER A 202 -13.61 11.39 -3.24
CA SER A 202 -14.15 10.05 -3.50
C SER A 202 -13.65 9.01 -2.49
N ILE A 203 -12.36 9.07 -2.08
CA ILE A 203 -11.83 8.16 -1.05
C ILE A 203 -12.46 8.46 0.31
N ILE A 204 -12.58 9.72 0.72
CA ILE A 204 -13.19 10.07 2.01
C ILE A 204 -14.64 9.58 2.09
N LEU A 205 -15.40 9.64 1.00
CA LEU A 205 -16.78 9.17 0.95
C LEU A 205 -16.90 7.65 1.05
N VAL A 206 -15.96 6.91 0.48
CA VAL A 206 -16.07 5.44 0.35
C VAL A 206 -15.29 4.67 1.42
N LEU A 207 -14.21 5.24 1.92
CA LEU A 207 -13.32 4.55 2.88
C LEU A 207 -14.04 4.08 4.16
N PRO A 208 -15.00 4.84 4.75
CA PRO A 208 -15.75 4.36 5.90
C PRO A 208 -16.56 3.10 5.62
N ALA A 209 -17.16 2.98 4.44
CA ALA A 209 -17.95 1.82 4.03
C ALA A 209 -17.11 0.53 3.91
N GLY A 210 -15.80 0.64 3.68
CA GLY A 210 -14.87 -0.50 3.66
C GLY A 210 -14.65 -1.17 5.01
N MET A 211 -15.11 -0.56 6.11
CA MET A 211 -15.10 -1.07 7.49
C MET A 211 -13.75 -1.67 7.94
N SER A 212 -12.65 -1.19 7.37
CA SER A 212 -11.28 -1.63 7.68
C SER A 212 -10.61 -0.66 8.65
N ARG A 213 -10.59 -1.02 9.94
CA ARG A 213 -9.98 -0.19 11.01
C ARG A 213 -8.50 0.10 10.75
N SER A 214 -7.76 -0.90 10.29
CA SER A 214 -6.34 -0.75 9.96
C SER A 214 -6.11 0.24 8.82
N ALA A 215 -6.99 0.25 7.80
CA ALA A 215 -6.93 1.20 6.71
C ALA A 215 -7.21 2.64 7.19
N TRP A 216 -8.17 2.83 8.09
CA TRP A 216 -8.48 4.16 8.66
C TRP A 216 -7.31 4.70 9.48
N VAL A 217 -6.71 3.86 10.32
CA VAL A 217 -5.51 4.24 11.11
C VAL A 217 -4.34 4.56 10.19
N ALA A 218 -4.09 3.72 9.18
CA ALA A 218 -3.02 3.94 8.22
C ALA A 218 -3.23 5.24 7.41
N ALA A 219 -4.44 5.47 6.91
CA ALA A 219 -4.81 6.69 6.21
C ALA A 219 -4.64 7.93 7.08
N GLY A 220 -5.14 7.89 8.31
CA GLY A 220 -5.02 8.97 9.30
C GLY A 220 -3.56 9.27 9.65
N ALA A 221 -2.76 8.24 9.91
CA ALA A 221 -1.33 8.38 10.20
C ALA A 221 -0.58 8.96 8.98
N GLY A 222 -0.84 8.44 7.78
CA GLY A 222 -0.25 8.96 6.54
C GLY A 222 -0.59 10.42 6.29
N CYS A 223 -1.86 10.79 6.42
CA CYS A 223 -2.31 12.19 6.30
C CYS A 223 -1.69 13.06 7.40
N GLY A 224 -1.60 12.56 8.62
CA GLY A 224 -0.93 13.27 9.73
C GLY A 224 0.53 13.57 9.43
N VAL A 225 1.29 12.61 8.87
CA VAL A 225 2.68 12.82 8.45
C VAL A 225 2.78 13.88 7.33
N VAL A 226 1.86 13.85 6.36
CA VAL A 226 1.81 14.85 5.28
C VAL A 226 1.60 16.24 5.84
N VAL A 227 0.59 16.42 6.69
CA VAL A 227 0.29 17.70 7.35
C VAL A 227 1.46 18.15 8.21
N TRP A 228 2.06 17.25 8.99
CA TRP A 228 3.22 17.56 9.84
C TRP A 228 4.43 18.03 9.03
N ARG A 229 4.69 17.43 7.87
CA ARG A 229 5.83 17.80 7.01
C ARG A 229 5.63 19.12 6.28
N GLN A 230 4.42 19.60 6.14
CA GLN A 230 4.12 20.87 5.46
C GLN A 230 4.61 22.05 6.32
N LYS A 231 5.50 22.87 5.78
CA LYS A 231 6.05 24.04 6.49
C LYS A 231 4.95 24.98 7.00
N ARG A 232 3.95 25.24 6.16
CA ARG A 232 2.80 26.09 6.47
C ARG A 232 1.98 25.56 7.64
N SER A 233 1.70 24.27 7.67
CA SER A 233 0.99 23.61 8.78
C SER A 233 1.80 23.68 10.07
N ARG A 234 3.13 23.45 10.01
CA ARG A 234 4.00 23.59 11.18
C ARG A 234 3.99 25.00 11.76
N GLU A 235 3.96 26.03 10.91
CA GLU A 235 3.89 27.43 11.36
C GLU A 235 2.55 27.73 12.03
N TYR A 236 1.43 27.25 11.47
CA TYR A 236 0.11 27.39 12.09
C TYR A 236 0.04 26.67 13.43
N VAL A 237 0.48 25.43 13.50
CA VAL A 237 0.53 24.64 14.74
C VAL A 237 1.46 25.32 15.76
N ARG A 238 2.64 25.78 15.33
CA ARG A 238 3.59 26.48 16.21
C ARG A 238 3.05 27.80 16.73
N ARG A 239 2.35 28.58 15.90
CA ARG A 239 1.68 29.83 16.31
C ARG A 239 0.51 29.55 17.25
N GLY A 240 -0.32 28.55 16.95
CA GLY A 240 -1.43 28.13 17.80
C GLY A 240 -0.94 27.62 19.17
N ILE A 241 0.01 26.68 19.16
CA ILE A 241 0.59 26.13 20.39
C ILE A 241 1.42 27.17 21.15
N GLY A 242 2.04 28.16 20.46
CA GLY A 242 2.79 29.23 21.08
C GLY A 242 1.92 30.18 21.93
N ARG A 243 0.65 30.35 21.55
CA ARG A 243 -0.33 31.17 22.30
C ARG A 243 -0.95 30.44 23.50
N ILE A 244 -0.79 29.13 23.59
CA ILE A 244 -1.40 28.29 24.62
C ILE A 244 -0.44 28.18 25.80
N GLY A 245 -0.88 28.55 27.00
CA GLY A 245 -0.13 28.42 28.25
C GLY A 245 0.30 26.98 28.54
N ARG A 246 1.38 26.80 29.32
CA ARG A 246 1.94 25.45 29.61
C ARG A 246 0.91 24.48 30.22
N GLY A 247 0.03 24.95 31.07
CA GLY A 247 -1.04 24.13 31.67
C GLY A 247 -2.04 23.63 30.60
N TRP A 248 -2.48 24.51 29.73
CA TRP A 248 -3.42 24.20 28.66
C TRP A 248 -2.84 23.23 27.63
N LYS A 249 -1.50 23.26 27.38
CA LYS A 249 -0.82 22.28 26.51
C LYS A 249 -0.94 20.85 27.07
N ARG A 250 -0.85 20.67 28.40
CA ARG A 250 -1.04 19.36 29.04
C ARG A 250 -2.49 18.88 28.90
N CYS A 251 -3.46 19.77 29.07
CA CYS A 251 -4.88 19.45 28.85
C CYS A 251 -5.16 19.07 27.37
N TRP A 252 -4.56 19.75 26.41
CA TRP A 252 -4.68 19.40 24.99
C TRP A 252 -4.05 18.05 24.67
N LEU A 253 -2.88 17.75 25.19
CA LEU A 253 -2.25 16.44 25.06
C LEU A 253 -3.10 15.35 25.72
N GLY A 254 -3.62 15.58 26.90
CA GLY A 254 -4.55 14.68 27.58
C GLY A 254 -5.83 14.47 26.78
N GLY A 255 -6.42 15.55 26.23
CA GLY A 255 -7.60 15.49 25.37
C GLY A 255 -7.39 14.68 24.09
N ILE A 256 -6.25 14.88 23.40
CA ILE A 256 -5.88 14.09 22.22
C ILE A 256 -5.69 12.62 22.58
N LEU A 257 -5.06 12.32 23.69
CA LEU A 257 -4.83 10.95 24.17
C LEU A 257 -6.17 10.28 24.54
N LEU A 258 -7.04 10.97 25.26
CA LEU A 258 -8.38 10.49 25.59
C LEU A 258 -9.23 10.26 24.35
N LEU A 259 -9.20 11.19 23.39
CA LEU A 259 -9.88 11.05 22.11
C LEU A 259 -9.34 9.83 21.32
N GLY A 260 -8.04 9.65 21.28
CA GLY A 260 -7.39 8.49 20.64
C GLY A 260 -7.80 7.17 21.31
N LEU A 261 -7.82 7.12 22.63
CA LEU A 261 -8.29 5.96 23.40
C LEU A 261 -9.78 5.69 23.20
N SER A 262 -10.61 6.74 23.17
CA SER A 262 -12.06 6.61 22.94
C SER A 262 -12.36 6.12 21.53
N ILE A 263 -11.66 6.64 20.51
CA ILE A 263 -11.78 6.17 19.12
C ILE A 263 -11.29 4.72 19.03
N GLY A 264 -10.13 4.40 19.61
CA GLY A 264 -9.57 3.05 19.62
C GLY A 264 -10.47 2.05 20.34
N GLY A 265 -11.00 2.42 21.51
CA GLY A 265 -11.96 1.63 22.28
C GLY A 265 -13.29 1.45 21.53
N GLY A 266 -13.82 2.52 20.95
CA GLY A 266 -15.04 2.46 20.14
C GLY A 266 -14.88 1.56 18.90
N LEU A 267 -13.76 1.68 18.19
CA LEU A 267 -13.43 0.80 17.06
C LEU A 267 -13.22 -0.66 17.48
N TYR A 268 -12.71 -0.91 18.68
CA TYR A 268 -12.60 -2.26 19.24
C TYR A 268 -13.98 -2.84 19.53
N LEU A 269 -14.85 -2.10 20.20
CA LEU A 269 -16.21 -2.55 20.58
C LEU A 269 -17.10 -2.83 19.35
N LEU A 270 -16.98 -2.02 18.29
CA LEU A 270 -17.75 -2.18 17.06
C LEU A 270 -17.47 -3.50 16.31
N LYS A 271 -16.31 -4.14 16.51
CA LYS A 271 -15.92 -5.39 15.85
C LYS A 271 -15.11 -6.30 16.78
N LYS A 272 -15.63 -6.52 17.99
CA LYS A 272 -14.98 -7.31 19.04
C LYS A 272 -14.60 -8.72 18.55
N ASP A 273 -15.53 -9.44 17.95
CA ASP A 273 -15.33 -10.82 17.47
C ASP A 273 -14.17 -10.93 16.45
N SER A 274 -14.09 -9.97 15.53
CA SER A 274 -12.97 -9.91 14.56
C SER A 274 -11.63 -9.52 15.21
N ALA A 275 -11.64 -8.83 16.36
CA ALA A 275 -10.42 -8.50 17.08
C ALA A 275 -9.94 -9.70 17.93
N ASP A 276 -10.87 -10.38 18.59
CA ASP A 276 -10.59 -11.56 19.41
C ASP A 276 -10.09 -12.73 18.55
N GLY A 277 -10.65 -12.94 17.35
CA GLY A 277 -10.13 -13.89 16.38
C GLY A 277 -8.67 -13.61 15.97
N ARG A 278 -8.31 -12.33 15.77
CA ARG A 278 -6.91 -11.98 15.45
C ARG A 278 -5.96 -12.19 16.64
N LEU A 279 -6.43 -11.90 17.87
CA LEU A 279 -5.64 -12.18 19.08
C LEU A 279 -5.40 -13.67 19.26
N LEU A 280 -6.37 -14.52 18.92
CA LEU A 280 -6.22 -15.97 18.92
C LEU A 280 -5.15 -16.39 17.89
N VAL A 281 -5.24 -15.91 16.65
CA VAL A 281 -4.24 -16.16 15.61
C VAL A 281 -2.85 -15.75 16.09
N TRP A 282 -2.67 -14.55 16.61
CA TRP A 282 -1.36 -14.09 17.12
C TRP A 282 -0.83 -14.95 18.29
N LYS A 283 -1.70 -15.43 19.18
CA LYS A 283 -1.27 -16.36 20.24
C LYS A 283 -0.79 -17.67 19.66
N MET A 284 -1.47 -18.21 18.66
CA MET A 284 -1.07 -19.44 17.98
C MET A 284 0.25 -19.23 17.23
N ASP A 285 0.38 -18.13 16.49
CA ASP A 285 1.61 -17.76 15.78
C ASP A 285 2.82 -17.69 16.74
N LEU A 286 2.63 -17.03 17.90
CA LEU A 286 3.68 -16.93 18.91
C LEU A 286 4.04 -18.31 19.51
N ALA A 287 3.06 -19.19 19.69
CA ALA A 287 3.32 -20.56 20.18
C ALA A 287 4.14 -21.35 19.15
N VAL A 288 3.79 -21.27 17.87
CA VAL A 288 4.52 -21.92 16.78
C VAL A 288 5.93 -21.32 16.64
N MET A 289 6.10 -19.99 16.73
CA MET A 289 7.41 -19.33 16.72
C MET A 289 8.31 -19.78 17.88
N ARG A 290 7.74 -20.07 19.05
CA ARG A 290 8.49 -20.60 20.18
C ARG A 290 8.91 -22.05 19.99
N SER A 291 8.11 -22.87 19.32
CA SER A 291 8.42 -24.27 19.06
C SER A 291 9.44 -24.48 17.94
N GLN A 292 9.44 -23.61 16.92
CA GLN A 292 10.35 -23.69 15.76
C GLN A 292 10.89 -22.31 15.36
N PRO A 293 11.85 -21.74 16.10
CA PRO A 293 12.27 -20.36 15.90
C PRO A 293 13.03 -20.08 14.59
N TRP A 294 13.60 -21.11 13.95
CA TRP A 294 14.50 -20.94 12.80
C TRP A 294 13.94 -21.43 11.46
N LEU A 295 12.92 -22.29 11.46
CA LEU A 295 12.40 -22.98 10.26
C LEU A 295 10.90 -22.76 10.06
N LEU A 296 10.39 -21.60 10.45
CA LEU A 296 8.98 -21.27 10.25
C LEU A 296 8.66 -21.12 8.76
N SER A 297 7.97 -22.11 8.23
CA SER A 297 7.22 -21.91 6.99
C SER A 297 6.01 -21.01 7.29
N LEU A 298 5.80 -19.96 6.48
CA LEU A 298 4.62 -19.08 6.54
C LEU A 298 3.27 -19.83 6.47
N ILE A 299 3.26 -21.11 6.06
CA ILE A 299 2.09 -21.97 5.96
C ILE A 299 1.65 -22.50 7.31
N HIS A 300 2.58 -22.85 8.20
CA HIS A 300 2.23 -23.33 9.55
C HIS A 300 1.47 -22.28 10.37
N ILE A 301 1.54 -21.04 9.98
CA ILE A 301 0.83 -19.91 10.61
C ILE A 301 -0.63 -19.81 10.10
N SER A 302 -0.92 -20.24 8.88
CA SER A 302 -2.22 -19.99 8.24
C SER A 302 -3.13 -21.24 8.11
N GLU A 303 -2.59 -22.45 8.13
CA GLU A 303 -3.39 -23.69 7.97
C GLU A 303 -4.33 -24.02 9.12
N PRO A 304 -3.96 -23.91 10.41
CA PRO A 304 -4.87 -24.23 11.50
C PRO A 304 -6.13 -23.36 11.53
N THR A 305 -5.96 -22.07 11.18
CA THR A 305 -7.08 -21.12 11.14
C THR A 305 -8.04 -21.35 9.98
N ARG A 306 -7.60 -22.03 8.92
CA ARG A 306 -8.45 -22.33 7.76
C ARG A 306 -9.30 -23.58 8.02
N GLN A 307 -8.79 -24.56 8.76
CA GLN A 307 -9.52 -25.78 9.12
C GLN A 307 -10.56 -25.53 10.20
N GLU A 308 -10.29 -24.70 11.21
CA GLU A 308 -11.27 -24.34 12.24
C GLU A 308 -12.36 -23.40 11.75
N ALA A 309 -12.13 -22.64 10.67
CA ALA A 309 -13.14 -21.78 10.06
C ALA A 309 -14.12 -22.53 9.13
N ILE A 310 -13.85 -23.82 8.85
CA ILE A 310 -14.68 -24.68 7.97
C ILE A 310 -15.44 -25.73 8.79
N SER A 311 -15.04 -25.97 10.03
CA SER A 311 -15.75 -26.79 11.01
C SER A 311 -16.73 -25.97 11.85
#